data_078d33c10d30612510eac7a0c7a40ee9
#
_entry.id   078d33c10d30612510eac7a0c7a40ee9
#
_cell.length_a   1.000
_cell.length_b   1.000
_cell.length_c   1.000
_cell.angle_alpha   90.00
_cell.angle_beta   90.00
_cell.angle_gamma   90.00
#
_symmetry.space_group_name_H-M   'P 1'
#
loop_
_entity.id
_entity.type
_entity.pdbx_description
1 polymer ?
#
loop_
_entity_poly.entity_id
_entity_poly.type
_entity_poly.pdbx_seq_one_letter_code
_entity_poly.pdbx_strand_id
1 'polypeptide(L)'
;MTIDLSSITFTNQADIVPVSGEENILNTGIANTLAGNDTITGIGGPYNPFIPSTGNPYGIYNTGTLNTAEGKDIITGTGGVDGIYNTGTLNTGEGNDIITGTGDYSEGIRNSGTLNTAEGNDIITGKGVTIGIYNSGTFNTANGNDVITGTGAKASGIVIPKGSTLDTGNGHDRISGDGRTGIYNGSISFTTGDGNDTITGTGSVYGLQNQGHINTGNGKDKIITIGYENSVSNLYNLSTIDTEDGDDIITASGHIYNSGTIDTGYGDDTITSSVAFDNVGTIDTGYGDDIITASGGFDNEGTINTGNGADFILVNGGFYGKGSVFLGNGKDYLNGFGTGNFYGGNNEDTLELTSGSYAIGRSGTTVSFIKSGVMMITSEFEKLRAGSTTYDFTSLSDGQTIVVA
;
A
#
# COMPACT_ATOMS: atom_id res chain seq x y z
N MET A 1 -39.49 -5.81 -3.49
CA MET A 1 -39.67 -7.25 -3.88
C MET A 1 -38.29 -7.88 -3.93
N THR A 2 -38.16 -9.20 -3.85
CA THR A 2 -36.88 -9.90 -4.01
C THR A 2 -36.91 -10.67 -5.31
N ILE A 3 -35.89 -10.49 -6.15
CA ILE A 3 -35.70 -11.27 -7.37
C ILE A 3 -34.65 -12.35 -7.08
N ASP A 4 -35.02 -13.61 -7.31
CA ASP A 4 -34.06 -14.71 -7.28
C ASP A 4 -33.54 -14.97 -8.69
N LEU A 5 -32.26 -14.64 -8.92
CA LEU A 5 -31.62 -14.77 -10.24
C LEU A 5 -31.58 -16.23 -10.74
N SER A 6 -31.50 -17.20 -9.84
CA SER A 6 -31.49 -18.61 -10.23
C SER A 6 -32.80 -19.09 -10.88
N SER A 7 -33.86 -18.29 -10.78
CA SER A 7 -35.14 -18.55 -11.41
C SER A 7 -35.35 -17.89 -12.78
N ILE A 8 -34.37 -17.07 -13.22
CA ILE A 8 -34.45 -16.31 -14.47
C ILE A 8 -33.81 -17.10 -15.61
N THR A 9 -34.40 -17.04 -16.80
CA THR A 9 -33.79 -17.53 -18.04
C THR A 9 -33.13 -16.36 -18.76
N PHE A 10 -31.84 -16.44 -18.94
CA PHE A 10 -31.01 -15.44 -19.58
C PHE A 10 -30.74 -15.77 -21.05
N THR A 11 -30.23 -14.82 -21.81
CA THR A 11 -29.99 -14.90 -23.25
C THR A 11 -28.50 -14.65 -23.57
N ASN A 12 -28.10 -14.89 -24.85
CA ASN A 12 -26.76 -14.48 -25.35
C ASN A 12 -26.76 -13.02 -25.85
N GLN A 13 -27.58 -12.15 -25.25
CA GLN A 13 -27.67 -10.75 -25.59
C GLN A 13 -27.70 -9.97 -24.26
N ALA A 14 -27.54 -8.67 -24.33
CA ALA A 14 -27.59 -7.83 -23.13
C ALA A 14 -28.89 -8.05 -22.34
N ASP A 15 -28.74 -8.57 -21.15
CA ASP A 15 -29.85 -8.81 -20.20
C ASP A 15 -29.88 -7.68 -19.15
N ILE A 16 -31.06 -7.24 -18.77
CA ILE A 16 -31.23 -6.21 -17.74
C ILE A 16 -32.12 -6.75 -16.61
N VAL A 17 -31.60 -6.76 -15.38
CA VAL A 17 -32.33 -7.22 -14.19
C VAL A 17 -32.19 -6.19 -13.08
N PRO A 18 -33.29 -5.69 -12.49
CA PRO A 18 -34.68 -5.85 -12.93
C PRO A 18 -34.99 -5.00 -14.18
N VAL A 19 -35.98 -5.43 -14.92
CA VAL A 19 -36.47 -4.68 -16.10
C VAL A 19 -37.16 -3.37 -15.67
N SER A 20 -37.70 -3.30 -14.46
CA SER A 20 -38.28 -2.10 -13.85
C SER A 20 -38.45 -2.32 -12.34
N GLY A 21 -38.15 -1.27 -11.54
CA GLY A 21 -38.44 -1.26 -10.11
C GLY A 21 -37.21 -1.17 -9.19
N GLU A 22 -37.46 -0.93 -7.91
CA GLU A 22 -36.47 -0.95 -6.85
C GLU A 22 -36.58 -2.29 -6.12
N GLU A 23 -35.80 -3.27 -6.54
CA GLU A 23 -35.87 -4.64 -6.04
C GLU A 23 -34.48 -5.12 -5.59
N ASN A 24 -34.43 -5.81 -4.47
CA ASN A 24 -33.22 -6.47 -4.04
C ASN A 24 -33.01 -7.78 -4.79
N ILE A 25 -31.75 -8.10 -5.03
CA ILE A 25 -31.34 -9.31 -5.73
C ILE A 25 -30.90 -10.37 -4.71
N LEU A 26 -31.42 -11.59 -4.87
CA LEU A 26 -30.97 -12.78 -4.17
C LEU A 26 -30.51 -13.79 -5.22
N ASN A 27 -29.36 -14.42 -5.02
CA ASN A 27 -28.95 -15.58 -5.80
C ASN A 27 -28.54 -16.71 -4.85
N THR A 28 -29.33 -17.77 -4.84
CA THR A 28 -29.07 -18.95 -4.00
C THR A 28 -28.64 -20.17 -4.81
N GLY A 29 -28.78 -20.12 -6.13
CA GLY A 29 -28.48 -21.20 -7.05
C GLY A 29 -27.39 -20.80 -8.05
N ILE A 30 -27.57 -21.20 -9.30
CA ILE A 30 -26.70 -20.85 -10.41
C ILE A 30 -27.45 -19.90 -11.34
N ALA A 31 -26.93 -18.71 -11.52
CA ALA A 31 -27.43 -17.74 -12.47
C ALA A 31 -26.30 -17.45 -13.48
N ASN A 32 -26.53 -17.80 -14.76
CA ASN A 32 -25.62 -17.50 -15.86
C ASN A 32 -26.36 -16.58 -16.83
N THR A 33 -25.89 -15.36 -17.00
CA THR A 33 -26.50 -14.43 -17.96
C THR A 33 -26.04 -14.69 -19.39
N LEU A 34 -25.05 -15.58 -19.55
CA LEU A 34 -24.46 -15.94 -20.85
C LEU A 34 -23.63 -14.74 -21.41
N ALA A 35 -23.32 -14.77 -22.71
CA ALA A 35 -22.57 -13.68 -23.34
C ALA A 35 -23.46 -12.46 -23.61
N GLY A 36 -22.92 -11.26 -23.44
CA GLY A 36 -23.68 -10.04 -23.67
C GLY A 36 -23.20 -8.95 -22.71
N ASN A 37 -23.66 -7.72 -22.90
CA ASN A 37 -23.37 -6.64 -21.94
C ASN A 37 -24.52 -6.58 -20.93
N ASP A 38 -24.37 -7.30 -19.84
CA ASP A 38 -25.45 -7.51 -18.90
C ASP A 38 -25.50 -6.44 -17.79
N THR A 39 -26.67 -6.18 -17.28
CA THR A 39 -26.86 -5.25 -16.18
C THR A 39 -27.70 -5.87 -15.08
N ILE A 40 -27.11 -5.98 -13.89
CA ILE A 40 -27.79 -6.47 -12.69
C ILE A 40 -27.78 -5.37 -11.63
N THR A 41 -28.97 -4.91 -11.26
CA THR A 41 -29.14 -3.86 -10.25
C THR A 41 -30.02 -4.32 -9.11
N GLY A 42 -29.47 -4.30 -7.91
CA GLY A 42 -30.22 -4.67 -6.68
C GLY A 42 -30.33 -3.48 -5.72
N ILE A 43 -31.54 -3.25 -5.22
CA ILE A 43 -31.81 -2.22 -4.21
C ILE A 43 -32.45 -2.87 -3.00
N GLY A 44 -31.69 -2.95 -1.91
CA GLY A 44 -32.14 -3.49 -0.62
C GLY A 44 -33.04 -2.51 0.14
N GLY A 45 -33.90 -3.06 0.99
CA GLY A 45 -34.75 -2.25 1.85
C GLY A 45 -33.95 -1.50 2.94
N PRO A 46 -34.53 -0.45 3.53
CA PRO A 46 -33.91 0.29 4.61
C PRO A 46 -33.68 -0.61 5.83
N TYR A 47 -32.55 -0.42 6.47
CA TYR A 47 -32.18 -1.13 7.69
C TYR A 47 -32.40 -0.27 8.94
N ASN A 48 -33.06 -0.84 9.93
CA ASN A 48 -33.16 -0.26 11.27
C ASN A 48 -32.66 -1.29 12.29
N PRO A 49 -31.58 -1.04 13.03
CA PRO A 49 -31.03 -2.01 13.98
C PRO A 49 -31.95 -2.29 15.17
N PHE A 50 -32.99 -1.47 15.41
CA PHE A 50 -33.93 -1.60 16.51
C PHE A 50 -35.26 -2.25 16.12
N ILE A 51 -35.48 -2.52 14.83
CA ILE A 51 -36.71 -3.11 14.31
C ILE A 51 -36.32 -4.27 13.39
N PRO A 52 -36.86 -5.51 13.60
CA PRO A 52 -36.64 -6.59 12.66
C PRO A 52 -37.01 -6.15 11.23
N SER A 53 -36.08 -6.18 10.31
CA SER A 53 -36.33 -5.81 8.92
C SER A 53 -37.32 -6.80 8.29
N THR A 54 -38.36 -6.30 7.62
CA THR A 54 -39.36 -7.13 6.92
C THR A 54 -38.91 -7.51 5.50
N GLY A 55 -37.67 -7.14 5.09
CA GLY A 55 -37.12 -7.40 3.78
C GLY A 55 -35.62 -7.68 3.83
N ASN A 56 -35.06 -8.14 2.68
CA ASN A 56 -33.61 -8.30 2.54
C ASN A 56 -32.94 -6.91 2.53
N PRO A 57 -32.05 -6.59 3.48
CA PRO A 57 -31.41 -5.26 3.57
C PRO A 57 -30.21 -5.11 2.62
N TYR A 58 -29.83 -6.15 1.89
CA TYR A 58 -28.74 -6.12 0.94
C TYR A 58 -29.25 -5.71 -0.44
N GLY A 59 -28.45 -4.94 -1.20
CA GLY A 59 -28.74 -4.67 -2.60
C GLY A 59 -28.68 -5.96 -3.40
N ILE A 60 -27.52 -6.62 -3.36
CA ILE A 60 -27.31 -7.95 -3.94
C ILE A 60 -26.78 -8.88 -2.84
N TYR A 61 -27.47 -10.01 -2.66
CA TYR A 61 -27.01 -11.09 -1.78
C TYR A 61 -26.77 -12.36 -2.61
N ASN A 62 -25.50 -12.69 -2.81
CA ASN A 62 -25.11 -13.87 -3.56
C ASN A 62 -24.55 -14.96 -2.64
N THR A 63 -25.26 -16.08 -2.56
CA THR A 63 -24.83 -17.29 -1.83
C THR A 63 -24.56 -18.46 -2.76
N GLY A 64 -24.92 -18.32 -4.02
CA GLY A 64 -24.73 -19.30 -5.10
C GLY A 64 -23.63 -18.89 -6.07
N THR A 65 -23.82 -19.20 -7.34
CA THR A 65 -22.95 -18.76 -8.42
C THR A 65 -23.68 -17.74 -9.28
N LEU A 66 -23.16 -16.54 -9.38
CA LEU A 66 -23.56 -15.53 -10.35
C LEU A 66 -22.42 -15.38 -11.35
N ASN A 67 -22.71 -15.70 -12.62
CA ASN A 67 -21.75 -15.62 -13.71
C ASN A 67 -22.36 -14.81 -14.86
N THR A 68 -21.71 -13.71 -15.26
CA THR A 68 -22.21 -12.88 -16.38
C THR A 68 -21.48 -13.14 -17.70
N ALA A 69 -20.42 -13.98 -17.67
CA ALA A 69 -19.69 -14.49 -18.83
C ALA A 69 -18.95 -13.39 -19.62
N GLU A 70 -18.99 -13.42 -20.97
CA GLU A 70 -18.27 -12.49 -21.84
C GLU A 70 -19.10 -11.24 -22.09
N GLY A 71 -18.52 -10.06 -21.90
CA GLY A 71 -19.24 -8.82 -22.18
C GLY A 71 -18.68 -7.65 -21.38
N LYS A 72 -19.34 -6.51 -21.50
CA LYS A 72 -19.13 -5.40 -20.56
C LYS A 72 -20.29 -5.39 -19.58
N ASP A 73 -20.08 -5.99 -18.44
CA ASP A 73 -21.14 -6.22 -17.48
C ASP A 73 -21.18 -5.16 -16.37
N ILE A 74 -22.37 -4.88 -15.88
CA ILE A 74 -22.58 -3.90 -14.82
C ILE A 74 -23.36 -4.55 -13.69
N ILE A 75 -22.73 -4.65 -12.53
CA ILE A 75 -23.35 -5.16 -11.31
C ILE A 75 -23.41 -4.05 -10.26
N THR A 76 -24.61 -3.64 -9.89
CA THR A 76 -24.82 -2.56 -8.92
C THR A 76 -25.69 -3.01 -7.77
N GLY A 77 -25.17 -2.91 -6.56
CA GLY A 77 -25.93 -3.18 -5.32
C GLY A 77 -26.01 -1.95 -4.44
N THR A 78 -27.22 -1.55 -4.05
CA THR A 78 -27.44 -0.51 -3.03
C THR A 78 -28.26 -1.14 -1.90
N GLY A 79 -27.71 -1.18 -0.72
CA GLY A 79 -28.36 -1.86 0.42
C GLY A 79 -28.49 -0.98 1.66
N GLY A 80 -29.55 -1.19 2.43
CA GLY A 80 -29.68 -0.59 3.75
C GLY A 80 -28.62 -1.12 4.74
N VAL A 81 -28.03 -2.29 4.50
CA VAL A 81 -26.86 -2.83 5.24
C VAL A 81 -25.67 -2.80 4.29
N ASP A 82 -25.46 -3.84 3.49
CA ASP A 82 -24.38 -3.90 2.50
C ASP A 82 -24.92 -3.69 1.09
N GLY A 83 -24.14 -3.03 0.25
CA GLY A 83 -24.48 -2.90 -1.16
C GLY A 83 -24.50 -4.25 -1.86
N ILE A 84 -23.35 -4.94 -1.82
CA ILE A 84 -23.17 -6.30 -2.33
C ILE A 84 -22.62 -7.16 -1.20
N TYR A 85 -23.34 -8.26 -0.89
CA TYR A 85 -22.84 -9.30 0.01
C TYR A 85 -22.68 -10.61 -0.76
N ASN A 86 -21.43 -10.99 -1.01
CA ASN A 86 -21.06 -12.22 -1.72
C ASN A 86 -20.48 -13.24 -0.73
N THR A 87 -21.15 -14.38 -0.59
CA THR A 87 -20.65 -15.56 0.14
C THR A 87 -20.46 -16.78 -0.78
N GLY A 88 -20.90 -16.66 -2.01
CA GLY A 88 -20.76 -17.66 -3.07
C GLY A 88 -19.69 -17.26 -4.09
N THR A 89 -19.98 -17.48 -5.36
CA THR A 89 -19.12 -17.05 -6.47
C THR A 89 -19.81 -15.94 -7.27
N LEU A 90 -19.13 -14.82 -7.43
CA LEU A 90 -19.49 -13.76 -8.35
C LEU A 90 -18.38 -13.68 -9.38
N ASN A 91 -18.69 -13.98 -10.64
CA ASN A 91 -17.77 -13.97 -11.76
C ASN A 91 -18.37 -13.16 -12.90
N THR A 92 -17.66 -12.12 -13.37
CA THR A 92 -18.17 -11.31 -14.48
C THR A 92 -17.65 -11.78 -15.82
N GLY A 93 -16.54 -12.52 -15.87
CA GLY A 93 -16.01 -13.07 -17.10
C GLY A 93 -15.13 -12.09 -17.87
N GLU A 94 -14.85 -12.42 -19.16
CA GLU A 94 -14.00 -11.56 -19.98
C GLU A 94 -14.73 -10.29 -20.40
N GLY A 95 -14.10 -9.12 -20.19
CA GLY A 95 -14.69 -7.84 -20.57
C GLY A 95 -14.20 -6.70 -19.70
N ASN A 96 -14.73 -5.51 -19.91
CA ASN A 96 -14.42 -4.37 -19.05
C ASN A 96 -15.60 -4.13 -18.12
N ASP A 97 -15.59 -4.78 -16.98
CA ASP A 97 -16.74 -4.91 -16.10
C ASP A 97 -16.79 -3.81 -15.02
N ILE A 98 -17.97 -3.57 -14.51
CA ILE A 98 -18.20 -2.59 -13.45
C ILE A 98 -18.99 -3.22 -12.32
N ILE A 99 -18.38 -3.26 -11.13
CA ILE A 99 -19.04 -3.72 -9.91
C ILE A 99 -19.13 -2.55 -8.94
N THR A 100 -20.34 -2.18 -8.52
CA THR A 100 -20.54 -1.09 -7.57
C THR A 100 -21.40 -1.54 -6.41
N GLY A 101 -20.90 -1.39 -5.20
CA GLY A 101 -21.63 -1.65 -3.95
C GLY A 101 -21.76 -0.39 -3.10
N THR A 102 -22.98 -0.05 -2.67
CA THR A 102 -23.22 1.04 -1.72
C THR A 102 -24.01 0.52 -0.52
N GLY A 103 -23.42 0.60 0.67
CA GLY A 103 -24.04 0.21 1.93
C GLY A 103 -24.36 1.41 2.82
N ASP A 104 -25.61 1.56 3.18
CA ASP A 104 -26.05 2.72 3.99
C ASP A 104 -25.76 2.57 5.48
N TYR A 105 -25.46 1.34 5.96
CA TYR A 105 -25.16 1.08 7.36
C TYR A 105 -23.81 0.38 7.57
N SER A 106 -23.41 -0.51 6.68
CA SER A 106 -22.22 -1.36 6.83
C SER A 106 -21.26 -1.23 5.65
N GLU A 107 -21.04 -2.28 4.89
CA GLU A 107 -20.05 -2.32 3.81
C GLU A 107 -20.66 -1.92 2.45
N GLY A 108 -19.83 -1.30 1.60
CA GLY A 108 -20.17 -1.15 0.18
C GLY A 108 -20.20 -2.51 -0.49
N ILE A 109 -19.05 -3.20 -0.47
CA ILE A 109 -18.91 -4.58 -0.93
C ILE A 109 -18.35 -5.42 0.20
N ARG A 110 -19.05 -6.51 0.52
CA ARG A 110 -18.61 -7.55 1.43
C ARG A 110 -18.42 -8.85 0.65
N ASN A 111 -17.18 -9.27 0.48
CA ASN A 111 -16.84 -10.54 -0.13
C ASN A 111 -16.31 -11.52 0.91
N SER A 112 -17.00 -12.65 1.07
CA SER A 112 -16.57 -13.78 1.90
C SER A 112 -16.45 -15.07 1.10
N GLY A 113 -16.78 -15.01 -0.20
CA GLY A 113 -16.66 -16.08 -1.18
C GLY A 113 -15.60 -15.75 -2.22
N THR A 114 -15.91 -15.96 -3.47
CA THR A 114 -15.06 -15.62 -4.62
C THR A 114 -15.68 -14.47 -5.39
N LEU A 115 -14.90 -13.41 -5.62
CA LEU A 115 -15.19 -12.35 -6.57
C LEU A 115 -14.08 -12.41 -7.63
N ASN A 116 -14.46 -12.62 -8.89
CA ASN A 116 -13.55 -12.73 -10.01
C ASN A 116 -14.10 -11.94 -11.19
N THR A 117 -13.29 -11.07 -11.80
CA THR A 117 -13.73 -10.31 -12.98
C THR A 117 -13.07 -10.79 -14.27
N ALA A 118 -12.07 -11.68 -14.17
CA ALA A 118 -11.33 -12.25 -15.29
C ALA A 118 -10.59 -11.18 -16.12
N GLU A 119 -10.37 -11.45 -17.43
CA GLU A 119 -9.57 -10.58 -18.31
C GLU A 119 -10.34 -9.31 -18.70
N GLY A 120 -9.72 -8.14 -18.53
CA GLY A 120 -10.36 -6.88 -18.90
C GLY A 120 -9.85 -5.70 -18.08
N ASN A 121 -10.32 -4.50 -18.40
CA ASN A 121 -10.03 -3.34 -17.54
C ASN A 121 -11.26 -3.09 -16.66
N ASP A 122 -11.22 -3.63 -15.45
CA ASP A 122 -12.37 -3.71 -14.58
C ASP A 122 -12.42 -2.57 -13.55
N ILE A 123 -13.61 -2.21 -13.13
CA ILE A 123 -13.82 -1.16 -12.16
C ILE A 123 -14.67 -1.68 -11.01
N ILE A 124 -14.07 -1.77 -9.83
CA ILE A 124 -14.75 -2.23 -8.62
C ILE A 124 -14.80 -1.09 -7.61
N THR A 125 -15.99 -0.70 -7.21
CA THR A 125 -16.19 0.40 -6.26
C THR A 125 -17.08 -0.03 -5.09
N GLY A 126 -16.54 0.09 -3.89
CA GLY A 126 -17.28 -0.13 -2.64
C GLY A 126 -17.39 1.17 -1.84
N LYS A 127 -18.62 1.57 -1.50
CA LYS A 127 -18.87 2.71 -0.62
C LYS A 127 -19.73 2.28 0.55
N GLY A 128 -19.15 2.30 1.75
CA GLY A 128 -19.84 1.92 2.97
C GLY A 128 -19.80 2.99 4.05
N VAL A 129 -20.74 2.94 4.98
CA VAL A 129 -20.68 3.78 6.18
C VAL A 129 -19.57 3.30 7.12
N THR A 130 -19.32 2.00 7.19
CA THR A 130 -18.21 1.44 7.97
C THR A 130 -16.99 1.19 7.07
N ILE A 131 -17.09 0.29 6.12
CA ILE A 131 -16.00 -0.13 5.25
C ILE A 131 -16.45 -0.03 3.80
N GLY A 132 -15.57 0.48 2.92
CA GLY A 132 -15.82 0.51 1.48
C GLY A 132 -15.88 -0.90 0.91
N ILE A 133 -14.75 -1.63 0.99
CA ILE A 133 -14.63 -3.02 0.55
C ILE A 133 -14.07 -3.86 1.70
N TYR A 134 -14.80 -4.89 2.10
CA TYR A 134 -14.35 -5.92 3.02
C TYR A 134 -14.20 -7.25 2.29
N ASN A 135 -12.96 -7.71 2.11
CA ASN A 135 -12.68 -8.97 1.42
C ASN A 135 -12.10 -10.01 2.39
N SER A 136 -12.90 -10.96 2.82
CA SER A 136 -12.44 -12.10 3.62
C SER A 136 -12.38 -13.43 2.84
N GLY A 137 -12.61 -13.37 1.54
CA GLY A 137 -12.50 -14.48 0.61
C GLY A 137 -11.41 -14.29 -0.44
N THR A 138 -11.67 -14.73 -1.65
CA THR A 138 -10.83 -14.52 -2.81
C THR A 138 -11.36 -13.36 -3.63
N PHE A 139 -10.48 -12.44 -4.00
CA PHE A 139 -10.78 -11.33 -4.88
C PHE A 139 -9.69 -11.31 -5.96
N ASN A 140 -10.08 -11.56 -7.20
CA ASN A 140 -9.19 -11.63 -8.34
C ASN A 140 -9.76 -10.82 -9.50
N THR A 141 -8.97 -9.93 -10.11
CA THR A 141 -9.38 -9.22 -11.32
C THR A 141 -8.65 -9.69 -12.57
N ALA A 142 -7.65 -10.57 -12.41
CA ALA A 142 -6.82 -11.15 -13.47
C ALA A 142 -6.04 -10.09 -14.28
N ASN A 143 -5.87 -10.24 -15.60
CA ASN A 143 -5.05 -9.31 -16.36
C ASN A 143 -5.89 -8.15 -16.92
N GLY A 144 -5.35 -6.96 -16.83
CA GLY A 144 -6.02 -5.76 -17.29
C GLY A 144 -5.48 -4.53 -16.55
N ASN A 145 -6.02 -3.36 -16.86
CA ASN A 145 -5.71 -2.17 -16.05
C ASN A 145 -6.90 -1.92 -15.12
N ASP A 146 -6.85 -2.53 -13.96
CA ASP A 146 -7.97 -2.60 -13.05
C ASP A 146 -8.02 -1.46 -12.05
N VAL A 147 -9.21 -1.10 -11.62
CA VAL A 147 -9.42 -0.04 -10.64
C VAL A 147 -10.28 -0.55 -9.49
N ILE A 148 -9.69 -0.64 -8.31
CA ILE A 148 -10.38 -1.02 -7.09
C ILE A 148 -10.43 0.19 -6.15
N THR A 149 -11.63 0.64 -5.79
CA THR A 149 -11.82 1.78 -4.91
C THR A 149 -12.74 1.44 -3.73
N GLY A 150 -12.23 1.62 -2.52
CA GLY A 150 -13.00 1.46 -1.29
C GLY A 150 -13.09 2.76 -0.50
N THR A 151 -14.31 3.18 -0.14
CA THR A 151 -14.53 4.35 0.72
C THR A 151 -15.36 3.95 1.94
N GLY A 152 -14.77 4.10 3.13
CA GLY A 152 -15.43 3.81 4.40
C GLY A 152 -15.52 5.05 5.28
N ALA A 153 -16.73 5.56 5.51
CA ALA A 153 -16.90 6.82 6.21
C ALA A 153 -16.47 6.78 7.70
N LYS A 154 -16.55 5.63 8.37
CA LYS A 154 -16.27 5.50 9.81
C LYS A 154 -15.09 4.62 10.17
N ALA A 155 -14.72 3.67 9.31
CA ALA A 155 -13.64 2.73 9.57
C ALA A 155 -12.62 2.69 8.44
N SER A 156 -12.72 1.80 7.47
CA SER A 156 -11.66 1.60 6.49
C SER A 156 -12.16 1.72 5.06
N GLY A 157 -11.29 2.20 4.16
CA GLY A 157 -11.55 2.14 2.74
C GLY A 157 -11.61 0.70 2.25
N ILE A 158 -10.50 -0.02 2.40
CA ILE A 158 -10.37 -1.43 2.02
C ILE A 158 -9.83 -2.22 3.20
N VAL A 159 -10.41 -3.40 3.43
CA VAL A 159 -9.98 -4.35 4.46
C VAL A 159 -9.79 -5.72 3.85
N ILE A 160 -8.57 -6.26 3.98
CA ILE A 160 -8.18 -7.59 3.52
C ILE A 160 -7.62 -8.33 4.74
N PRO A 161 -8.44 -9.10 5.48
CA PRO A 161 -7.99 -9.76 6.70
C PRO A 161 -7.15 -11.02 6.40
N LYS A 162 -6.57 -11.59 7.45
CA LYS A 162 -5.77 -12.81 7.35
C LYS A 162 -6.58 -13.96 6.74
N GLY A 163 -5.97 -14.67 5.79
CA GLY A 163 -6.55 -15.83 5.11
C GLY A 163 -7.39 -15.51 3.88
N SER A 164 -7.52 -14.24 3.52
CA SER A 164 -8.09 -13.81 2.25
C SER A 164 -7.00 -13.54 1.21
N THR A 165 -7.41 -13.32 -0.04
CA THR A 165 -6.51 -12.97 -1.14
C THR A 165 -7.06 -11.77 -1.89
N LEU A 166 -6.17 -10.88 -2.34
CA LEU A 166 -6.42 -9.87 -3.34
C LEU A 166 -5.33 -9.97 -4.39
N ASP A 167 -5.74 -10.20 -5.62
CA ASP A 167 -4.85 -10.33 -6.77
C ASP A 167 -5.44 -9.55 -7.94
N THR A 168 -4.69 -8.58 -8.48
CA THR A 168 -5.17 -7.82 -9.64
C THR A 168 -4.56 -8.30 -10.95
N GLY A 169 -3.59 -9.22 -10.87
CA GLY A 169 -2.96 -9.81 -12.07
C GLY A 169 -1.99 -8.84 -12.74
N ASN A 170 -1.76 -9.04 -14.04
CA ASN A 170 -0.85 -8.19 -14.79
C ASN A 170 -1.57 -7.01 -15.42
N GLY A 171 -0.95 -5.82 -15.37
CA GLY A 171 -1.56 -4.62 -15.91
C GLY A 171 -1.05 -3.36 -15.23
N HIS A 172 -1.75 -2.26 -15.43
CA HIS A 172 -1.46 -1.03 -14.69
C HIS A 172 -2.61 -0.77 -13.72
N ASP A 173 -2.52 -1.39 -12.56
CA ASP A 173 -3.62 -1.46 -11.63
C ASP A 173 -3.63 -0.28 -10.64
N ARG A 174 -4.81 0.04 -10.18
CA ARG A 174 -5.00 1.12 -9.21
C ARG A 174 -5.88 0.67 -8.06
N ILE A 175 -5.31 0.57 -6.87
CA ILE A 175 -6.05 0.22 -5.66
C ILE A 175 -6.08 1.45 -4.75
N SER A 176 -7.27 1.92 -4.41
CA SER A 176 -7.43 3.11 -3.58
C SER A 176 -8.37 2.86 -2.41
N GLY A 177 -7.90 3.13 -1.21
CA GLY A 177 -8.70 3.07 0.03
C GLY A 177 -8.77 4.41 0.72
N ASP A 178 -9.98 4.85 1.10
CA ASP A 178 -10.19 6.08 1.87
C ASP A 178 -11.07 5.81 3.10
N GLY A 179 -10.59 6.23 4.28
CA GLY A 179 -11.30 6.01 5.53
C GLY A 179 -10.53 6.48 6.76
N ARG A 180 -10.86 5.95 7.94
CA ARG A 180 -10.03 6.11 9.12
C ARG A 180 -8.68 5.39 8.94
N THR A 181 -8.73 4.18 8.39
CA THR A 181 -7.60 3.49 7.77
C THR A 181 -7.89 3.39 6.28
N GLY A 182 -7.03 3.93 5.42
CA GLY A 182 -7.22 3.85 3.98
C GLY A 182 -7.30 2.40 3.53
N ILE A 183 -6.20 1.66 3.71
CA ILE A 183 -6.10 0.23 3.40
C ILE A 183 -5.57 -0.50 4.64
N TYR A 184 -6.27 -1.55 5.06
CA TYR A 184 -5.79 -2.54 6.02
C TYR A 184 -5.50 -3.85 5.28
N ASN A 185 -4.25 -4.28 5.30
CA ASN A 185 -3.83 -5.58 4.80
C ASN A 185 -3.38 -6.49 5.94
N GLY A 186 -4.07 -7.60 6.16
CA GLY A 186 -3.66 -8.73 6.99
C GLY A 186 -3.40 -10.01 6.18
N SER A 187 -3.57 -9.94 4.84
CA SER A 187 -3.39 -11.06 3.92
C SER A 187 -1.91 -11.34 3.64
N ILE A 188 -1.59 -12.59 3.41
CA ILE A 188 -0.29 -13.01 2.89
C ILE A 188 -0.23 -13.05 1.36
N SER A 189 -1.32 -12.72 0.69
CA SER A 189 -1.47 -12.70 -0.77
C SER A 189 -2.27 -11.49 -1.18
N PHE A 190 -1.63 -10.33 -1.09
CA PHE A 190 -2.05 -9.09 -1.71
C PHE A 190 -1.00 -8.79 -2.79
N THR A 191 -1.35 -9.05 -4.03
CA THR A 191 -0.45 -8.83 -5.17
C THR A 191 -1.13 -8.00 -6.24
N THR A 192 -0.34 -7.20 -6.96
CA THR A 192 -0.81 -6.44 -8.12
C THR A 192 -0.23 -6.95 -9.44
N GLY A 193 0.80 -7.82 -9.37
CA GLY A 193 1.37 -8.49 -10.55
C GLY A 193 2.34 -7.63 -11.35
N ASP A 194 2.63 -8.02 -12.60
CA ASP A 194 3.53 -7.25 -13.46
C ASP A 194 2.82 -6.02 -14.04
N GLY A 195 3.46 -4.86 -13.95
CA GLY A 195 2.89 -3.63 -14.50
C GLY A 195 3.37 -2.39 -13.78
N ASN A 196 2.76 -1.23 -14.04
CA ASN A 196 3.07 -0.04 -13.27
C ASN A 196 1.88 0.26 -12.36
N ASP A 197 1.91 -0.30 -11.18
CA ASP A 197 0.77 -0.34 -10.28
C ASP A 197 0.75 0.83 -9.29
N THR A 198 -0.40 1.10 -8.74
CA THR A 198 -0.53 2.15 -7.75
C THR A 198 -1.45 1.73 -6.61
N ILE A 199 -0.90 1.64 -5.42
CA ILE A 199 -1.65 1.45 -4.19
C ILE A 199 -1.71 2.78 -3.44
N THR A 200 -2.90 3.31 -3.24
CA THR A 200 -3.11 4.57 -2.52
C THR A 200 -3.97 4.37 -1.29
N GLY A 201 -3.40 4.65 -0.13
CA GLY A 201 -4.15 4.65 1.13
C GLY A 201 -4.31 6.06 1.69
N THR A 202 -5.55 6.51 1.88
CA THR A 202 -5.86 7.80 2.51
C THR A 202 -6.55 7.57 3.84
N GLY A 203 -5.97 8.06 4.95
CA GLY A 203 -6.52 7.75 6.26
C GLY A 203 -6.30 8.80 7.33
N SER A 204 -7.27 8.92 8.26
CA SER A 204 -7.12 9.82 9.41
C SER A 204 -6.30 9.22 10.56
N VAL A 205 -6.07 7.90 10.54
CA VAL A 205 -5.18 7.20 11.48
C VAL A 205 -4.02 6.60 10.71
N TYR A 206 -4.32 5.75 9.73
CA TYR A 206 -3.34 5.14 8.84
C TYR A 206 -3.77 5.32 7.38
N GLY A 207 -2.85 5.72 6.50
CA GLY A 207 -3.04 5.61 5.07
C GLY A 207 -3.05 4.14 4.66
N LEU A 208 -1.95 3.44 4.97
CA LEU A 208 -1.81 1.99 4.79
C LEU A 208 -1.33 1.36 6.10
N GLN A 209 -2.08 0.37 6.58
CA GLN A 209 -1.67 -0.51 7.67
C GLN A 209 -1.43 -1.91 7.10
N ASN A 210 -0.16 -2.34 7.04
CA ASN A 210 0.22 -3.65 6.55
C ASN A 210 0.63 -4.58 7.69
N GLN A 211 -0.09 -5.68 7.84
CA GLN A 211 0.20 -6.79 8.75
C GLN A 211 0.38 -8.13 8.00
N GLY A 212 0.32 -8.07 6.68
CA GLY A 212 0.47 -9.20 5.78
C GLY A 212 1.59 -8.97 4.77
N HIS A 213 1.50 -9.62 3.63
CA HIS A 213 2.43 -9.41 2.53
C HIS A 213 1.75 -8.59 1.43
N ILE A 214 2.41 -7.54 1.00
CA ILE A 214 2.10 -6.79 -0.21
C ILE A 214 3.25 -7.05 -1.17
N ASN A 215 2.92 -7.49 -2.38
CA ASN A 215 3.85 -7.65 -3.49
C ASN A 215 3.27 -6.92 -4.70
N THR A 216 4.00 -5.96 -5.25
CA THR A 216 3.51 -5.21 -6.41
C THR A 216 4.02 -5.77 -7.73
N GLY A 217 5.01 -6.67 -7.69
CA GLY A 217 5.56 -7.32 -8.88
C GLY A 217 6.52 -6.45 -9.66
N ASN A 218 6.82 -6.85 -10.90
CA ASN A 218 7.75 -6.09 -11.73
C ASN A 218 7.08 -4.87 -12.35
N GLY A 219 7.74 -3.72 -12.29
CA GLY A 219 7.21 -2.50 -12.90
C GLY A 219 7.66 -1.24 -12.19
N LYS A 220 7.08 -0.11 -12.56
CA LYS A 220 7.32 1.14 -11.84
C LYS A 220 6.16 1.42 -10.91
N ASP A 221 6.24 0.83 -9.74
CA ASP A 221 5.13 0.75 -8.81
C ASP A 221 5.11 1.92 -7.82
N LYS A 222 3.93 2.19 -7.29
CA LYS A 222 3.75 3.28 -6.35
C LYS A 222 2.90 2.87 -5.16
N ILE A 223 3.46 3.00 -3.98
CA ILE A 223 2.72 2.93 -2.73
C ILE A 223 2.66 4.34 -2.13
N ILE A 224 1.49 4.94 -2.17
CA ILE A 224 1.25 6.32 -1.73
C ILE A 224 0.36 6.29 -0.51
N THR A 225 0.85 6.85 0.59
CA THR A 225 0.05 6.95 1.81
C THR A 225 -0.17 8.41 2.20
N ILE A 226 -1.44 8.76 2.36
CA ILE A 226 -1.87 10.11 2.64
C ILE A 226 -2.57 10.14 3.99
N GLY A 227 -2.08 11.01 4.88
CA GLY A 227 -2.73 11.27 6.17
C GLY A 227 -3.49 12.57 6.17
N TYR A 228 -4.59 12.63 6.91
CA TYR A 228 -5.19 13.90 7.30
C TYR A 228 -4.37 14.55 8.44
N GLU A 229 -4.65 15.81 8.76
CA GLU A 229 -4.01 16.49 9.89
C GLU A 229 -4.15 15.66 11.17
N ASN A 230 -3.02 15.40 11.85
CA ASN A 230 -2.89 14.57 13.06
C ASN A 230 -3.02 13.05 12.86
N SER A 231 -2.82 12.52 11.65
CA SER A 231 -2.69 11.06 11.47
C SER A 231 -1.51 10.51 12.28
N VAL A 232 -1.69 9.31 12.86
CA VAL A 232 -0.69 8.68 13.74
C VAL A 232 0.52 8.21 12.93
N SER A 233 0.27 7.53 11.83
CA SER A 233 1.28 7.06 10.89
C SER A 233 0.64 6.86 9.53
N ASN A 234 1.23 7.40 8.49
CA ASN A 234 0.61 7.26 7.17
C ASN A 234 0.89 5.87 6.59
N LEU A 235 2.14 5.41 6.69
CA LEU A 235 2.51 4.03 6.39
C LEU A 235 2.87 3.33 7.72
N TYR A 236 2.12 2.29 8.05
CA TYR A 236 2.35 1.46 9.22
C TYR A 236 2.61 0.02 8.78
N ASN A 237 3.89 -0.33 8.61
CA ASN A 237 4.30 -1.66 8.15
C ASN A 237 4.77 -2.53 9.31
N LEU A 238 4.09 -3.65 9.53
CA LEU A 238 4.42 -4.66 10.53
C LEU A 238 4.86 -6.00 9.91
N SER A 239 4.87 -6.12 8.57
CA SER A 239 5.19 -7.33 7.85
C SER A 239 6.00 -6.99 6.59
N THR A 240 5.65 -7.51 5.43
CA THR A 240 6.46 -7.33 4.23
C THR A 240 5.76 -6.44 3.22
N ILE A 241 6.50 -5.49 2.69
CA ILE A 241 6.21 -4.77 1.45
C ILE A 241 7.38 -5.09 0.53
N ASP A 242 7.08 -5.62 -0.65
CA ASP A 242 8.01 -6.06 -1.67
C ASP A 242 7.55 -5.46 -3.00
N THR A 243 8.40 -4.67 -3.66
CA THR A 243 8.05 -4.05 -4.94
C THR A 243 8.78 -4.67 -6.14
N GLU A 244 9.70 -5.62 -5.90
CA GLU A 244 10.45 -6.42 -6.89
C GLU A 244 11.29 -5.58 -7.87
N ASP A 245 11.17 -5.80 -9.20
CA ASP A 245 12.00 -5.15 -10.22
C ASP A 245 11.32 -3.90 -10.78
N GLY A 246 11.96 -2.75 -10.71
CA GLY A 246 11.43 -1.51 -11.29
C GLY A 246 11.97 -0.26 -10.61
N ASP A 247 11.68 0.93 -11.15
CA ASP A 247 12.01 2.16 -10.43
C ASP A 247 10.79 2.55 -9.58
N ASP A 248 10.77 2.06 -8.34
CA ASP A 248 9.62 2.07 -7.47
C ASP A 248 9.54 3.28 -6.52
N ILE A 249 8.35 3.61 -6.07
CA ILE A 249 8.14 4.76 -5.21
C ILE A 249 7.26 4.39 -4.01
N ILE A 250 7.81 4.51 -2.81
CA ILE A 250 7.06 4.45 -1.56
C ILE A 250 7.04 5.84 -0.91
N THR A 251 5.88 6.46 -0.86
CA THR A 251 5.73 7.83 -0.32
C THR A 251 4.68 7.90 0.76
N ALA A 252 5.07 8.52 1.88
CA ALA A 252 4.15 8.90 2.94
C ALA A 252 4.10 10.43 3.08
N SER A 253 2.91 11.02 3.02
CA SER A 253 2.72 12.45 3.28
C SER A 253 2.97 12.84 4.75
N GLY A 254 3.17 11.89 5.62
CA GLY A 254 3.50 12.05 7.04
C GLY A 254 4.53 11.02 7.48
N HIS A 255 4.23 10.32 8.55
CA HIS A 255 5.13 9.40 9.22
C HIS A 255 5.13 8.00 8.58
N ILE A 256 6.32 7.40 8.43
CA ILE A 256 6.52 5.98 8.14
C ILE A 256 6.94 5.27 9.42
N TYR A 257 6.25 4.21 9.79
CA TYR A 257 6.67 3.25 10.81
C TYR A 257 6.89 1.90 10.16
N ASN A 258 8.11 1.37 10.23
CA ASN A 258 8.46 0.05 9.74
C ASN A 258 9.01 -0.83 10.86
N SER A 259 8.32 -1.91 11.20
CA SER A 259 8.83 -2.97 12.05
C SER A 259 8.93 -4.32 11.34
N GLY A 260 8.55 -4.36 10.07
CA GLY A 260 8.71 -5.50 9.18
C GLY A 260 9.85 -5.31 8.19
N THR A 261 9.60 -5.68 6.96
CA THR A 261 10.53 -5.51 5.84
C THR A 261 9.91 -4.59 4.80
N ILE A 262 10.69 -3.66 4.28
CA ILE A 262 10.46 -2.96 3.03
C ILE A 262 11.62 -3.35 2.13
N ASP A 263 11.30 -4.01 1.02
CA ASP A 263 12.22 -4.47 -0.01
C ASP A 263 11.78 -3.87 -1.33
N THR A 264 12.65 -3.09 -1.99
CA THR A 264 12.28 -2.47 -3.26
C THR A 264 12.97 -3.12 -4.47
N GLY A 265 14.01 -3.94 -4.25
CA GLY A 265 14.49 -4.91 -5.23
C GLY A 265 15.51 -4.38 -6.23
N TYR A 266 15.18 -4.36 -7.51
CA TYR A 266 16.04 -3.87 -8.59
C TYR A 266 15.45 -2.62 -9.23
N GLY A 267 16.24 -1.58 -9.38
CA GLY A 267 15.82 -0.34 -10.04
C GLY A 267 16.22 0.89 -9.23
N ASP A 268 15.98 2.06 -9.77
CA ASP A 268 16.29 3.33 -9.09
C ASP A 268 15.09 3.71 -8.18
N ASP A 269 15.12 3.25 -6.93
CA ASP A 269 13.98 3.29 -6.02
C ASP A 269 13.93 4.54 -5.14
N THR A 270 12.75 4.90 -4.70
CA THR A 270 12.55 6.06 -3.83
C THR A 270 11.64 5.77 -2.65
N ILE A 271 12.16 5.95 -1.43
CA ILE A 271 11.37 5.89 -0.20
C ILE A 271 11.35 7.27 0.47
N THR A 272 10.18 7.87 0.61
CA THR A 272 10.04 9.23 1.15
C THR A 272 9.05 9.33 2.29
N SER A 273 9.50 9.90 3.41
CA SER A 273 8.65 10.34 4.51
C SER A 273 8.67 11.87 4.61
N SER A 274 7.51 12.50 4.51
CA SER A 274 7.41 13.97 4.60
C SER A 274 7.50 14.50 6.02
N VAL A 275 7.43 13.65 7.05
CA VAL A 275 7.54 14.05 8.45
C VAL A 275 8.66 13.29 9.14
N ALA A 276 8.44 12.09 9.63
CA ALA A 276 9.41 11.30 10.38
C ALA A 276 9.42 9.85 9.89
N PHE A 277 10.52 9.17 10.14
CA PHE A 277 10.66 7.77 9.76
C PHE A 277 11.17 6.98 10.99
N ASP A 278 10.39 6.00 11.44
CA ASP A 278 10.79 5.06 12.49
C ASP A 278 11.00 3.68 11.85
N ASN A 279 12.22 3.17 11.88
CA ASN A 279 12.58 1.84 11.40
C ASN A 279 13.07 0.96 12.55
N VAL A 280 12.29 -0.04 12.90
CA VAL A 280 12.65 -1.09 13.86
C VAL A 280 13.00 -2.40 13.14
N GLY A 281 12.55 -2.53 11.88
CA GLY A 281 12.73 -3.67 11.01
C GLY A 281 13.88 -3.52 10.02
N THR A 282 13.63 -3.93 8.79
CA THR A 282 14.59 -3.88 7.68
C THR A 282 14.05 -3.02 6.55
N ILE A 283 14.93 -2.19 5.98
CA ILE A 283 14.75 -1.54 4.69
C ILE A 283 15.90 -2.02 3.82
N ASP A 284 15.58 -2.60 2.68
CA ASP A 284 16.52 -3.03 1.65
C ASP A 284 16.09 -2.43 0.32
N THR A 285 16.92 -1.58 -0.29
CA THR A 285 16.58 -1.00 -1.60
C THR A 285 17.27 -1.71 -2.77
N GLY A 286 18.33 -2.51 -2.49
CA GLY A 286 18.78 -3.55 -3.40
C GLY A 286 19.78 -3.13 -4.47
N TYR A 287 19.36 -2.99 -5.70
CA TYR A 287 20.21 -2.63 -6.86
C TYR A 287 19.65 -1.42 -7.57
N GLY A 288 20.45 -0.42 -7.80
CA GLY A 288 20.08 0.81 -8.50
C GLY A 288 20.54 2.04 -7.75
N ASP A 289 20.32 3.20 -8.32
CA ASP A 289 20.68 4.47 -7.67
C ASP A 289 19.50 4.92 -6.78
N ASP A 290 19.49 4.47 -5.51
CA ASP A 290 18.34 4.56 -4.63
C ASP A 290 18.29 5.83 -3.79
N ILE A 291 17.08 6.25 -3.42
CA ILE A 291 16.86 7.46 -2.62
C ILE A 291 16.00 7.16 -1.40
N ILE A 292 16.53 7.43 -0.21
CA ILE A 292 15.75 7.41 1.04
C ILE A 292 15.74 8.82 1.65
N THR A 293 14.56 9.41 1.85
CA THR A 293 14.42 10.73 2.44
C THR A 293 13.48 10.78 3.62
N ALA A 294 13.90 11.51 4.67
CA ALA A 294 13.04 11.89 5.78
C ALA A 294 13.13 13.39 6.02
N SER A 295 12.02 14.10 5.86
CA SER A 295 11.99 15.56 6.09
C SER A 295 12.16 15.94 7.55
N GLY A 296 11.78 15.06 8.48
CA GLY A 296 12.05 15.18 9.91
C GLY A 296 13.14 14.21 10.38
N GLY A 297 13.01 13.71 11.60
CA GLY A 297 13.94 12.73 12.17
C GLY A 297 13.78 11.34 11.59
N PHE A 298 14.86 10.58 11.62
CA PHE A 298 14.87 9.18 11.29
C PHE A 298 15.33 8.38 12.53
N ASP A 299 14.39 7.71 13.19
CA ASP A 299 14.70 6.81 14.30
C ASP A 299 14.94 5.41 13.74
N ASN A 300 16.23 5.00 13.67
CA ASN A 300 16.62 3.70 13.18
C ASN A 300 17.12 2.81 14.33
N GLU A 301 16.29 1.87 14.76
CA GLU A 301 16.67 0.79 15.68
C GLU A 301 16.94 -0.52 14.93
N GLY A 302 16.63 -0.58 13.65
CA GLY A 302 16.78 -1.73 12.76
C GLY A 302 17.96 -1.61 11.79
N THR A 303 17.74 -2.10 10.58
CA THR A 303 18.74 -2.11 9.51
C THR A 303 18.22 -1.37 8.28
N ILE A 304 19.08 -0.56 7.67
CA ILE A 304 18.90 0.01 6.35
C ILE A 304 20.07 -0.48 5.52
N ASN A 305 19.77 -1.06 4.36
CA ASN A 305 20.73 -1.48 3.34
C ASN A 305 20.33 -0.86 2.01
N THR A 306 21.20 -0.05 1.40
CA THR A 306 20.89 0.51 0.08
C THR A 306 21.51 -0.30 -1.07
N GLY A 307 22.54 -1.10 -0.79
CA GLY A 307 22.92 -2.20 -1.67
C GLY A 307 23.95 -1.86 -2.74
N ASN A 308 23.56 -1.85 -4.01
CA ASN A 308 24.47 -1.56 -5.11
C ASN A 308 23.94 -0.41 -5.94
N GLY A 309 24.72 0.62 -6.13
CA GLY A 309 24.34 1.79 -6.88
C GLY A 309 24.96 3.06 -6.32
N ALA A 310 24.59 4.21 -6.83
CA ALA A 310 25.00 5.47 -6.24
C ALA A 310 23.85 6.01 -5.37
N ASP A 311 23.81 5.57 -4.15
CA ASP A 311 22.67 5.74 -3.27
C ASP A 311 22.66 7.07 -2.50
N PHE A 312 21.48 7.55 -2.18
CA PHE A 312 21.31 8.84 -1.53
C PHE A 312 20.39 8.75 -0.32
N ILE A 313 20.92 9.02 0.88
CA ILE A 313 20.11 9.13 2.09
C ILE A 313 20.13 10.57 2.60
N LEU A 314 18.97 11.21 2.74
CA LEU A 314 18.80 12.56 3.25
C LEU A 314 17.88 12.58 4.47
N VAL A 315 18.42 13.01 5.62
CA VAL A 315 17.66 13.14 6.86
C VAL A 315 17.82 14.54 7.46
N ASN A 316 16.80 15.37 7.31
CA ASN A 316 16.85 16.76 7.75
C ASN A 316 16.76 16.92 9.27
N GLY A 317 16.00 16.08 9.97
CA GLY A 317 15.79 16.15 11.41
C GLY A 317 16.83 15.40 12.25
N GLY A 318 17.79 14.73 11.60
CA GLY A 318 18.84 13.93 12.22
C GLY A 318 18.45 12.48 12.47
N PHE A 319 19.48 11.64 12.71
CA PHE A 319 19.31 10.24 13.03
C PHE A 319 19.21 10.00 14.54
N TYR A 320 18.35 9.08 14.89
CA TYR A 320 18.16 8.56 16.24
C TYR A 320 18.27 7.04 16.22
N GLY A 321 18.28 6.42 17.42
CA GLY A 321 18.33 4.96 17.55
C GLY A 321 19.73 4.40 17.56
N LYS A 322 19.84 3.07 17.52
CA LYS A 322 21.11 2.31 17.61
C LYS A 322 21.32 1.39 16.42
N GLY A 323 20.44 1.47 15.43
CA GLY A 323 20.48 0.65 14.24
C GLY A 323 21.69 0.90 13.36
N SER A 324 21.72 0.18 12.25
CA SER A 324 22.80 0.24 11.28
C SER A 324 22.30 0.70 9.93
N VAL A 325 23.13 1.46 9.22
CA VAL A 325 22.93 1.91 7.85
C VAL A 325 24.12 1.42 7.03
N PHE A 326 23.87 0.60 6.04
CA PHE A 326 24.85 0.10 5.08
C PHE A 326 24.54 0.70 3.71
N LEU A 327 25.48 1.48 3.16
CA LEU A 327 25.28 2.05 1.84
C LEU A 327 25.69 1.07 0.72
N GLY A 328 26.76 0.30 0.94
CA GLY A 328 27.05 -0.88 0.12
C GLY A 328 28.09 -0.69 -0.95
N ASN A 329 27.74 -0.91 -2.21
CA ASN A 329 28.68 -0.77 -3.33
C ASN A 329 28.27 0.41 -4.21
N GLY A 330 29.09 1.43 -4.27
CA GLY A 330 28.75 2.55 -5.12
C GLY A 330 29.47 3.82 -4.77
N LYS A 331 28.92 4.92 -5.24
CA LYS A 331 29.35 6.24 -4.79
C LYS A 331 28.23 6.88 -4.02
N ASP A 332 28.18 6.53 -2.78
CA ASP A 332 27.03 6.78 -1.97
C ASP A 332 27.12 8.11 -1.22
N TYR A 333 25.98 8.63 -0.89
CA TYR A 333 25.87 9.92 -0.22
C TYR A 333 24.90 9.86 0.95
N LEU A 334 25.42 10.11 2.15
CA LEU A 334 24.64 10.23 3.36
C LEU A 334 24.66 11.67 3.86
N ASN A 335 23.51 12.32 3.93
CA ASN A 335 23.35 13.62 4.55
C ASN A 335 22.58 13.49 5.86
N GLY A 336 23.22 13.91 6.96
CA GLY A 336 22.61 13.91 8.28
C GLY A 336 23.62 13.76 9.39
N PHE A 337 23.11 13.82 10.61
CA PHE A 337 23.90 13.57 11.82
C PHE A 337 23.00 13.01 12.91
N GLY A 338 23.50 12.11 13.72
CA GLY A 338 22.80 11.58 14.88
C GLY A 338 23.41 10.30 15.42
N THR A 339 22.62 9.52 16.16
CA THR A 339 23.07 8.24 16.72
C THR A 339 22.92 7.10 15.70
N GLY A 340 23.71 6.06 15.88
CA GLY A 340 23.69 4.85 15.04
C GLY A 340 25.07 4.51 14.49
N ASN A 341 25.11 3.43 13.68
CA ASN A 341 26.29 2.94 12.99
C ASN A 341 26.09 3.09 11.47
N PHE A 342 27.04 3.74 10.81
CA PHE A 342 26.94 4.08 9.40
C PHE A 342 28.16 3.53 8.66
N TYR A 343 27.93 2.75 7.63
CA TYR A 343 28.94 2.08 6.82
C TYR A 343 28.81 2.57 5.38
N GLY A 344 29.87 3.22 4.85
CA GLY A 344 29.91 3.64 3.45
C GLY A 344 29.94 2.44 2.53
N GLY A 345 30.92 1.57 2.74
CA GLY A 345 31.04 0.33 1.98
C GLY A 345 32.19 0.36 1.00
N ASN A 346 31.92 -0.04 -0.25
CA ASN A 346 32.94 -0.07 -1.29
C ASN A 346 32.82 1.12 -2.24
N ASN A 347 33.96 1.66 -2.67
CA ASN A 347 34.16 2.79 -3.57
C ASN A 347 34.25 4.13 -2.81
N GLU A 348 33.83 5.23 -3.42
CA GLU A 348 34.05 6.57 -2.84
C GLU A 348 32.74 7.13 -2.28
N ASP A 349 32.60 7.01 -0.97
CA ASP A 349 31.37 7.39 -0.26
C ASP A 349 31.53 8.72 0.49
N THR A 350 30.47 9.51 0.50
CA THR A 350 30.46 10.84 1.08
C THR A 350 29.47 10.94 2.23
N LEU A 351 29.97 11.28 3.41
CA LEU A 351 29.16 11.77 4.53
C LEU A 351 29.09 13.29 4.48
N GLU A 352 27.92 13.88 4.49
CA GLU A 352 27.72 15.31 4.72
C GLU A 352 27.10 15.58 6.09
N LEU A 353 27.81 16.33 6.91
CA LEU A 353 27.35 16.73 8.24
C LEU A 353 26.50 18.01 8.18
N THR A 354 25.47 18.07 9.01
CA THR A 354 24.67 19.27 9.24
C THR A 354 25.46 20.36 9.96
N SER A 355 24.95 21.60 9.98
CA SER A 355 25.63 22.71 10.67
C SER A 355 25.94 22.40 12.13
N GLY A 356 27.11 22.82 12.60
CA GLY A 356 27.55 22.62 13.97
C GLY A 356 29.05 22.43 14.16
N SER A 357 29.48 22.21 15.42
CA SER A 357 30.86 21.90 15.77
C SER A 357 30.98 20.46 16.25
N TYR A 358 31.86 19.71 15.62
CA TYR A 358 32.03 18.28 15.83
C TYR A 358 33.43 17.95 16.34
N ALA A 359 33.50 17.28 17.48
CA ALA A 359 34.75 16.67 17.92
C ALA A 359 34.89 15.31 17.20
N ILE A 360 36.09 15.04 16.73
CA ILE A 360 36.42 13.78 16.03
C ILE A 360 37.03 12.80 17.03
N GLY A 361 36.51 11.59 17.10
CA GLY A 361 37.16 10.44 17.71
C GLY A 361 37.59 9.47 16.59
N ARG A 362 38.77 8.85 16.71
CA ARG A 362 39.25 7.88 15.74
C ARG A 362 39.80 6.64 16.42
N SER A 363 39.36 5.47 15.95
CA SER A 363 39.87 4.17 16.38
C SER A 363 40.00 3.24 15.15
N GLY A 364 41.21 3.10 14.64
CA GLY A 364 41.47 2.36 13.41
C GLY A 364 40.79 3.01 12.19
N THR A 365 39.93 2.26 11.52
CA THR A 365 39.14 2.73 10.39
C THR A 365 37.85 3.47 10.82
N THR A 366 37.40 3.27 12.05
CA THR A 366 36.20 3.91 12.60
C THR A 366 36.47 5.37 12.95
N VAL A 367 35.60 6.24 12.50
CA VAL A 367 35.57 7.67 12.85
C VAL A 367 34.25 7.97 13.55
N SER A 368 34.30 8.64 14.68
CA SER A 368 33.12 9.13 15.37
C SER A 368 33.05 10.66 15.32
N PHE A 369 31.84 11.17 15.10
CA PHE A 369 31.54 12.59 15.15
C PHE A 369 30.68 12.88 16.37
N ILE A 370 31.16 13.78 17.23
CA ILE A 370 30.50 14.09 18.51
C ILE A 370 30.06 15.54 18.51
N LYS A 371 28.77 15.80 18.69
CA LYS A 371 28.16 17.12 18.78
C LYS A 371 27.14 17.14 19.91
N SER A 372 27.31 18.01 20.89
CA SER A 372 26.37 18.20 22.01
C SER A 372 26.03 16.90 22.77
N GLY A 373 27.01 15.99 22.91
CA GLY A 373 26.82 14.69 23.56
C GLY A 373 26.21 13.58 22.72
N VAL A 374 25.81 13.88 21.51
CA VAL A 374 25.37 12.88 20.50
C VAL A 374 26.59 12.40 19.73
N MET A 375 26.68 11.09 19.50
CA MET A 375 27.81 10.47 18.81
C MET A 375 27.29 9.65 17.61
N MET A 376 27.77 10.00 16.42
CA MET A 376 27.63 9.24 15.18
C MET A 376 28.87 8.37 14.98
N ILE A 377 28.70 7.11 14.67
CA ILE A 377 29.80 6.16 14.43
C ILE A 377 29.82 5.80 12.96
N THR A 378 30.96 6.03 12.29
CA THR A 378 31.09 5.81 10.85
C THR A 378 32.30 4.96 10.52
N SER A 379 32.22 4.15 9.48
CA SER A 379 33.33 3.44 8.87
C SER A 379 33.14 3.33 7.35
N GLU A 380 34.21 3.06 6.63
CA GLU A 380 34.14 2.83 5.19
C GLU A 380 33.60 4.03 4.38
N PHE A 381 33.84 5.25 4.85
CA PHE A 381 33.64 6.48 4.08
C PHE A 381 34.98 7.06 3.66
N GLU A 382 35.07 7.62 2.46
CA GLU A 382 36.27 8.25 1.93
C GLU A 382 36.22 9.76 2.06
N LYS A 383 35.04 10.36 1.91
CA LYS A 383 34.84 11.81 1.90
C LYS A 383 33.93 12.29 3.03
N LEU A 384 34.34 13.37 3.67
CA LEU A 384 33.51 14.13 4.58
C LEU A 384 33.25 15.50 3.99
N ARG A 385 31.99 15.83 3.75
CA ARG A 385 31.57 17.18 3.38
C ARG A 385 31.10 17.95 4.62
N ALA A 386 31.73 19.09 4.88
CA ALA A 386 31.44 19.98 5.99
C ALA A 386 31.20 21.40 5.45
N GLY A 387 29.95 21.70 5.08
CA GLY A 387 29.58 22.91 4.35
C GLY A 387 30.23 22.96 2.97
N SER A 388 31.08 23.97 2.72
CA SER A 388 31.82 24.12 1.45
C SER A 388 33.15 23.36 1.40
N THR A 389 33.55 22.72 2.49
CA THR A 389 34.88 22.05 2.59
C THR A 389 34.70 20.54 2.55
N THR A 390 35.52 19.87 1.75
CA THR A 390 35.60 18.41 1.69
C THR A 390 36.92 17.95 2.31
N TYR A 391 36.86 16.96 3.17
CA TYR A 391 37.98 16.29 3.80
C TYR A 391 38.05 14.83 3.37
N ASP A 392 39.24 14.29 3.22
CA ASP A 392 39.43 12.85 3.15
C ASP A 392 39.31 12.24 4.55
N PHE A 393 38.56 11.16 4.71
CA PHE A 393 38.40 10.49 6.01
C PHE A 393 39.76 10.03 6.59
N THR A 394 40.70 9.67 5.73
CA THR A 394 42.08 9.32 6.12
C THR A 394 42.86 10.49 6.75
N SER A 395 42.48 11.74 6.45
CA SER A 395 43.09 12.95 6.98
C SER A 395 42.53 13.37 8.35
N LEU A 396 41.43 12.79 8.79
CA LEU A 396 40.79 13.11 10.07
C LEU A 396 41.61 12.54 11.22
N SER A 397 41.83 13.35 12.27
CA SER A 397 42.64 13.00 13.43
C SER A 397 41.81 12.96 14.71
N ASP A 398 42.16 12.04 15.61
CA ASP A 398 41.58 12.02 16.95
C ASP A 398 41.80 13.34 17.69
N GLY A 399 40.75 13.84 18.37
CA GLY A 399 40.73 15.14 19.02
C GLY A 399 40.58 16.36 18.11
N GLN A 400 40.54 16.20 16.78
CA GLN A 400 40.26 17.28 15.84
C GLN A 400 38.86 17.85 16.05
N THR A 401 38.67 19.14 15.75
CA THR A 401 37.33 19.75 15.69
C THR A 401 37.05 20.24 14.29
N ILE A 402 35.87 19.90 13.75
CA ILE A 402 35.35 20.39 12.47
C ILE A 402 34.14 21.27 12.74
N VAL A 403 34.12 22.44 12.11
CA VAL A 403 33.00 23.38 12.17
C VAL A 403 32.31 23.43 10.82
N VAL A 404 31.04 23.13 10.82
CA VAL A 404 30.15 23.23 9.66
C VAL A 404 29.27 24.45 9.82
N ALA A 405 29.38 25.39 8.89
CA ALA A 405 28.69 26.69 8.95
C ALA A 405 27.19 26.58 8.62
#